data_9a76806b2260f7951168bb2a3557a00f
#
_entry.id   9a76806b2260f7951168bb2a3557a00f
#
_cell.length_a   1.000
_cell.length_b   1.000
_cell.length_c   1.000
_cell.angle_alpha   90.00
_cell.angle_beta   90.00
_cell.angle_gamma   90.00
#
_symmetry.space_group_name_H-M   'P 1'
#
loop_
_entity.id
_entity.type
_entity.pdbx_description
1 polymer ?
#
loop_
_entity_poly.entity_id
_entity_poly.type
_entity_poly.pdbx_seq_one_letter_code
_entity_poly.pdbx_strand_id
1 'polypeptide(L)'
;MTEHSKDTATLNTLIATLLDSVDGYTKSAQDVKDRDLADRFNARARERQSAVSGLQAAVARLGGNPEDDGSLLAGAHRAFLNLKEAVTGTDDQAIINEIERGEDYLKGKFEAALKNVDLAPEARSAVDQAWTSVKAGHDEMSGLKHNRERTESYRDGQEDATIRQQEYASESDRNRRDDQIV
;
A
#
# COMPACT_ATOMS: atom_id res chain seq x y z
N MET A 1 -19.48 -30.56 10.23
CA MET A 1 -18.53 -29.53 9.73
C MET A 1 -17.29 -30.29 9.29
N THR A 2 -16.89 -30.15 8.04
CA THR A 2 -15.73 -30.85 7.49
C THR A 2 -14.45 -30.41 8.23
N GLU A 3 -13.50 -31.30 8.39
CA GLU A 3 -12.22 -31.09 9.09
C GLU A 3 -11.48 -29.83 8.57
N HIS A 4 -11.67 -29.46 7.31
CA HIS A 4 -11.06 -28.31 6.64
C HIS A 4 -11.92 -27.03 6.59
N SER A 5 -13.09 -26.98 7.27
CA SER A 5 -13.97 -25.81 7.13
C SER A 5 -13.36 -24.53 7.72
N LYS A 6 -12.50 -24.65 8.75
CA LYS A 6 -11.78 -23.50 9.32
C LYS A 6 -10.65 -23.03 8.41
N ASP A 7 -9.94 -23.96 7.77
CA ASP A 7 -8.87 -23.67 6.84
C ASP A 7 -9.41 -22.92 5.62
N THR A 8 -10.47 -23.45 5.01
CA THR A 8 -11.11 -22.81 3.85
C THR A 8 -11.67 -21.42 4.18
N ALA A 9 -12.24 -21.23 5.38
CA ALA A 9 -12.68 -19.91 5.85
C ALA A 9 -11.51 -18.92 6.01
N THR A 10 -10.39 -19.40 6.56
CA THR A 10 -9.17 -18.58 6.70
C THR A 10 -8.62 -18.18 5.33
N LEU A 11 -8.48 -19.15 4.40
CA LEU A 11 -8.01 -18.88 3.04
C LEU A 11 -8.94 -17.93 2.30
N ASN A 12 -10.26 -18.10 2.39
CA ASN A 12 -11.23 -17.20 1.75
C ASN A 12 -11.15 -15.76 2.32
N THR A 13 -10.91 -15.61 3.61
CA THR A 13 -10.64 -14.28 4.21
C THR A 13 -9.41 -13.62 3.60
N LEU A 14 -8.33 -14.38 3.37
CA LEU A 14 -7.11 -13.86 2.74
C LEU A 14 -7.33 -13.56 1.26
N ILE A 15 -8.09 -14.40 0.53
CA ILE A 15 -8.48 -14.16 -0.86
C ILE A 15 -9.24 -12.85 -1.00
N ALA A 16 -10.29 -12.63 -0.19
CA ALA A 16 -11.07 -11.41 -0.22
C ALA A 16 -10.17 -10.16 0.02
N THR A 17 -9.25 -10.23 0.98
CA THR A 17 -8.34 -9.12 1.26
C THR A 17 -7.34 -8.89 0.12
N LEU A 18 -6.89 -9.95 -0.57
CA LEU A 18 -6.04 -9.83 -1.76
C LEU A 18 -6.78 -9.25 -2.95
N LEU A 19 -8.05 -9.61 -3.15
CA LEU A 19 -8.90 -9.03 -4.21
C LEU A 19 -9.06 -7.51 -4.01
N ASP A 20 -9.30 -7.07 -2.77
CA ASP A 20 -9.30 -5.63 -2.44
C ASP A 20 -7.94 -4.97 -2.76
N SER A 21 -6.82 -5.66 -2.51
CA SER A 21 -5.49 -5.16 -2.88
C SER A 21 -5.31 -5.06 -4.39
N VAL A 22 -5.80 -6.04 -5.17
CA VAL A 22 -5.79 -5.98 -6.66
C VAL A 22 -6.54 -4.75 -7.15
N ASP A 23 -7.74 -4.51 -6.63
CA ASP A 23 -8.57 -3.37 -6.99
C ASP A 23 -7.91 -2.05 -6.60
N GLY A 24 -7.33 -1.97 -5.39
CA GLY A 24 -6.60 -0.82 -4.88
C GLY A 24 -5.43 -0.46 -5.79
N TYR A 25 -4.57 -1.41 -6.13
CA TYR A 25 -3.44 -1.19 -7.05
C TYR A 25 -3.88 -0.82 -8.46
N THR A 26 -4.91 -1.50 -8.99
CA THR A 26 -5.44 -1.23 -10.34
C THR A 26 -5.99 0.19 -10.43
N LYS A 27 -6.74 0.62 -9.42
CA LYS A 27 -7.29 1.97 -9.37
C LYS A 27 -6.18 3.01 -9.20
N SER A 28 -5.23 2.78 -8.30
CA SER A 28 -4.11 3.68 -8.07
C SER A 28 -3.25 3.87 -9.31
N ALA A 29 -3.05 2.81 -10.11
CA ALA A 29 -2.34 2.89 -11.39
C ALA A 29 -3.02 3.80 -12.42
N GLN A 30 -4.35 3.95 -12.33
CA GLN A 30 -5.12 4.85 -13.20
C GLN A 30 -5.07 6.32 -12.70
N ASP A 31 -4.93 6.52 -11.39
CA ASP A 31 -5.08 7.81 -10.75
C ASP A 31 -3.74 8.55 -10.56
N VAL A 32 -2.60 7.85 -10.47
CA VAL A 32 -1.28 8.47 -10.35
C VAL A 32 -0.86 9.16 -11.65
N LYS A 33 -0.11 10.27 -11.52
CA LYS A 33 0.47 11.01 -12.66
C LYS A 33 1.81 10.45 -13.10
N ASP A 34 2.57 9.92 -12.16
CA ASP A 34 3.88 9.33 -12.38
C ASP A 34 3.71 7.97 -13.09
N ARG A 35 4.23 7.85 -14.31
CA ARG A 35 4.12 6.64 -15.12
C ARG A 35 4.88 5.46 -14.53
N ASP A 36 6.01 5.71 -13.90
CA ASP A 36 6.80 4.64 -13.27
C ASP A 36 6.04 4.06 -12.06
N LEU A 37 5.31 4.90 -11.31
CA LEU A 37 4.41 4.44 -10.26
C LEU A 37 3.22 3.64 -10.83
N ALA A 38 2.61 4.11 -11.92
CA ALA A 38 1.51 3.39 -12.57
C ALA A 38 1.95 2.00 -13.02
N ASP A 39 3.14 1.87 -13.62
CA ASP A 39 3.69 0.58 -14.05
C ASP A 39 3.99 -0.35 -12.86
N ARG A 40 4.51 0.18 -11.76
CA ARG A 40 4.74 -0.57 -10.51
C ARG A 40 3.43 -1.07 -9.91
N PHE A 41 2.41 -0.21 -9.81
CA PHE A 41 1.11 -0.60 -9.28
C PHE A 41 0.43 -1.66 -10.14
N ASN A 42 0.49 -1.53 -11.47
CA ASN A 42 0.01 -2.57 -12.39
C ASN A 42 0.76 -3.90 -12.24
N ALA A 43 2.07 -3.86 -12.01
CA ALA A 43 2.86 -5.07 -11.76
C ALA A 43 2.44 -5.75 -10.45
N ARG A 44 2.24 -4.98 -9.37
CA ARG A 44 1.74 -5.49 -8.09
C ARG A 44 0.33 -6.07 -8.18
N ALA A 45 -0.58 -5.41 -8.90
CA ALA A 45 -1.93 -5.95 -9.15
C ALA A 45 -1.88 -7.34 -9.79
N ARG A 46 -1.04 -7.54 -10.83
CA ARG A 46 -0.88 -8.85 -11.47
C ARG A 46 -0.29 -9.91 -10.53
N GLU A 47 0.69 -9.53 -9.73
CA GLU A 47 1.31 -10.42 -8.75
C GLU A 47 0.29 -10.84 -7.66
N ARG A 48 -0.51 -9.90 -7.16
CA ARG A 48 -1.61 -10.19 -6.23
C ARG A 48 -2.64 -11.14 -6.83
N GLN A 49 -3.01 -10.92 -8.09
CA GLN A 49 -3.93 -11.82 -8.79
C GLN A 49 -3.40 -13.25 -8.88
N SER A 50 -2.09 -13.43 -9.05
CA SER A 50 -1.47 -14.76 -9.03
C SER A 50 -1.55 -15.38 -7.63
N ALA A 51 -1.35 -14.60 -6.56
CA ALA A 51 -1.50 -15.08 -5.18
C ALA A 51 -2.96 -15.47 -4.88
N VAL A 52 -3.95 -14.69 -5.34
CA VAL A 52 -5.38 -15.04 -5.28
C VAL A 52 -5.62 -16.40 -5.91
N SER A 53 -5.17 -16.61 -7.14
CA SER A 53 -5.36 -17.86 -7.87
C SER A 53 -4.74 -19.07 -7.14
N GLY A 54 -3.58 -18.88 -6.51
CA GLY A 54 -2.92 -19.91 -5.69
C GLY A 54 -3.75 -20.31 -4.47
N LEU A 55 -4.29 -19.35 -3.74
CA LEU A 55 -5.14 -19.60 -2.57
C LEU A 55 -6.49 -20.20 -2.98
N GLN A 56 -7.11 -19.74 -4.07
CA GLN A 56 -8.35 -20.30 -4.61
C GLN A 56 -8.18 -21.79 -4.97
N ALA A 57 -7.06 -22.14 -5.61
CA ALA A 57 -6.74 -23.53 -5.91
C ALA A 57 -6.59 -24.37 -4.63
N ALA A 58 -6.00 -23.82 -3.56
CA ALA A 58 -5.89 -24.51 -2.28
C ALA A 58 -7.27 -24.72 -1.62
N VAL A 59 -8.15 -23.72 -1.62
CA VAL A 59 -9.54 -23.85 -1.13
C VAL A 59 -10.27 -24.96 -1.87
N ALA A 60 -10.17 -25.00 -3.20
CA ALA A 60 -10.82 -26.04 -4.02
C ALA A 60 -10.28 -27.45 -3.69
N ARG A 61 -8.96 -27.61 -3.51
CA ARG A 61 -8.35 -28.92 -3.12
C ARG A 61 -8.80 -29.38 -1.74
N LEU A 62 -9.04 -28.43 -0.81
CA LEU A 62 -9.58 -28.72 0.53
C LEU A 62 -11.10 -28.97 0.52
N GLY A 63 -11.72 -29.00 -0.67
CA GLY A 63 -13.17 -29.26 -0.85
C GLY A 63 -14.07 -28.09 -0.46
N GLY A 64 -13.50 -26.88 -0.36
CA GLY A 64 -14.23 -25.65 -0.13
C GLY A 64 -14.68 -24.96 -1.42
N ASN A 65 -15.45 -23.89 -1.28
CA ASN A 65 -15.82 -22.98 -2.37
C ASN A 65 -14.92 -21.74 -2.30
N PRO A 66 -14.06 -21.48 -3.31
CA PRO A 66 -13.19 -20.31 -3.29
C PRO A 66 -13.97 -19.01 -3.39
N GLU A 67 -13.55 -18.00 -2.63
CA GLU A 67 -13.99 -16.62 -2.77
C GLU A 67 -13.53 -16.05 -4.13
N ASP A 68 -14.37 -15.28 -4.82
CA ASP A 68 -14.10 -14.77 -6.17
C ASP A 68 -14.39 -13.27 -6.37
N ASP A 69 -15.14 -12.61 -5.46
CA ASP A 69 -15.59 -11.23 -5.65
C ASP A 69 -15.27 -10.26 -4.50
N GLY A 70 -14.57 -10.70 -3.46
CA GLY A 70 -14.26 -9.86 -2.28
C GLY A 70 -15.47 -9.54 -1.38
N SER A 71 -16.67 -10.07 -1.71
CA SER A 71 -17.92 -9.71 -1.05
C SER A 71 -18.03 -10.15 0.41
N LEU A 72 -17.26 -11.14 0.83
CA LEU A 72 -17.27 -11.72 2.18
C LEU A 72 -16.87 -10.75 3.30
N LEU A 73 -16.21 -9.65 2.97
CA LEU A 73 -15.66 -8.75 3.97
C LEU A 73 -16.09 -7.29 3.73
N ALA A 74 -17.33 -6.96 4.09
CA ALA A 74 -17.77 -5.55 4.20
C ALA A 74 -16.83 -4.66 5.04
N GLY A 75 -15.88 -5.25 5.77
CA GLY A 75 -14.83 -4.58 6.55
C GLY A 75 -13.54 -4.29 5.78
N ALA A 76 -13.13 -5.19 4.87
CA ALA A 76 -11.97 -5.00 4.01
C ALA A 76 -12.23 -3.93 2.95
N HIS A 77 -13.41 -3.95 2.35
CA HIS A 77 -13.89 -2.93 1.43
C HIS A 77 -13.76 -1.49 1.98
N ARG A 78 -13.92 -1.30 3.30
CA ARG A 78 -13.68 -0.01 3.95
C ARG A 78 -12.21 0.41 4.02
N ALA A 79 -11.26 -0.53 4.02
CA ALA A 79 -9.84 -0.20 4.03
C ALA A 79 -9.39 0.46 2.72
N PHE A 80 -10.02 0.10 1.59
CA PHE A 80 -9.75 0.66 0.27
C PHE A 80 -10.79 1.69 -0.22
N LEU A 81 -11.96 1.82 0.44
CA LEU A 81 -12.96 2.85 0.09
C LEU A 81 -12.47 4.28 0.34
N ASN A 82 -11.57 4.49 1.31
CA ASN A 82 -10.98 5.79 1.58
C ASN A 82 -10.05 6.25 0.43
N LEU A 83 -9.57 5.33 -0.41
CA LEU A 83 -8.85 5.67 -1.63
C LEU A 83 -9.71 6.54 -2.57
N LYS A 84 -11.02 6.27 -2.62
CA LYS A 84 -11.96 7.01 -3.48
C LYS A 84 -12.22 8.45 -2.97
N GLU A 85 -12.07 8.70 -1.68
CA GLU A 85 -12.21 10.02 -1.06
C GLU A 85 -10.88 10.79 -1.00
N ALA A 86 -9.75 10.09 -0.83
CA ALA A 86 -8.41 10.68 -0.82
C ALA A 86 -7.94 11.17 -2.20
N VAL A 87 -8.47 10.59 -3.28
CA VAL A 87 -8.07 10.87 -4.68
C VAL A 87 -8.79 12.09 -5.29
N THR A 88 -9.55 12.86 -4.54
CA THR A 88 -10.13 14.14 -5.04
C THR A 88 -9.10 15.26 -5.26
N GLY A 89 -7.82 15.02 -5.02
CA GLY A 89 -6.71 15.94 -5.31
C GLY A 89 -5.47 15.15 -5.69
N THR A 90 -5.19 15.04 -6.90
CA THR A 90 -4.02 14.69 -7.74
C THR A 90 -2.62 14.69 -7.09
N ASP A 91 -2.46 14.17 -5.88
CA ASP A 91 -1.17 14.04 -5.20
C ASP A 91 -0.76 12.56 -5.14
N ASP A 92 0.27 12.20 -5.90
CA ASP A 92 0.83 10.86 -5.94
C ASP A 92 1.28 10.39 -4.54
N GLN A 93 1.68 11.31 -3.65
CA GLN A 93 2.05 10.98 -2.28
C GLN A 93 0.86 10.49 -1.46
N ALA A 94 -0.31 11.12 -1.61
CA ALA A 94 -1.54 10.69 -0.94
C ALA A 94 -1.94 9.28 -1.39
N ILE A 95 -1.77 8.96 -2.69
CA ILE A 95 -2.04 7.63 -3.23
C ILE A 95 -1.08 6.58 -2.65
N ILE A 96 0.23 6.89 -2.58
CA ILE A 96 1.23 5.99 -1.98
C ILE A 96 0.92 5.73 -0.51
N ASN A 97 0.58 6.76 0.26
CA ASN A 97 0.23 6.62 1.67
C ASN A 97 -0.99 5.71 1.88
N GLU A 98 -1.98 5.82 1.00
CA GLU A 98 -3.18 4.99 1.08
C GLU A 98 -2.92 3.53 0.70
N ILE A 99 -2.10 3.30 -0.35
CA ILE A 99 -1.66 1.96 -0.73
C ILE A 99 -0.85 1.33 0.41
N GLU A 100 0.10 2.05 1.00
CA GLU A 100 0.92 1.54 2.11
C GLU A 100 0.05 1.15 3.31
N ARG A 101 -0.96 1.97 3.64
CA ARG A 101 -1.92 1.62 4.69
C ARG A 101 -2.69 0.33 4.37
N GLY A 102 -3.05 0.12 3.11
CA GLY A 102 -3.67 -1.12 2.65
C GLY A 102 -2.73 -2.33 2.76
N GLU A 103 -1.45 -2.13 2.43
CA GLU A 103 -0.40 -3.16 2.56
C GLU A 103 -0.16 -3.55 4.03
N ASP A 104 -0.16 -2.59 4.96
CA ASP A 104 -0.10 -2.88 6.41
C ASP A 104 -1.26 -3.74 6.88
N TYR A 105 -2.49 -3.42 6.44
CA TYR A 105 -3.67 -4.21 6.77
C TYR A 105 -3.57 -5.64 6.22
N LEU A 106 -3.21 -5.79 4.94
CA LEU A 106 -3.04 -7.07 4.28
C LEU A 106 -1.97 -7.92 4.98
N LYS A 107 -0.80 -7.34 5.25
CA LYS A 107 0.30 -7.96 5.99
C LYS A 107 -0.16 -8.48 7.34
N GLY A 108 -0.89 -7.66 8.11
CA GLY A 108 -1.42 -8.07 9.42
C GLY A 108 -2.36 -9.29 9.34
N LYS A 109 -3.17 -9.39 8.28
CA LYS A 109 -4.04 -10.56 8.04
C LYS A 109 -3.24 -11.82 7.75
N PHE A 110 -2.21 -11.74 6.93
CA PHE A 110 -1.34 -12.86 6.63
C PHE A 110 -0.52 -13.29 7.85
N GLU A 111 0.03 -12.34 8.62
CA GLU A 111 0.76 -12.65 9.85
C GLU A 111 -0.13 -13.37 10.88
N ALA A 112 -1.39 -12.96 11.01
CA ALA A 112 -2.35 -13.64 11.88
C ALA A 112 -2.63 -15.08 11.41
N ALA A 113 -2.80 -15.30 10.11
CA ALA A 113 -2.99 -16.63 9.54
C ALA A 113 -1.75 -17.52 9.73
N LEU A 114 -0.55 -16.98 9.54
CA LEU A 114 0.72 -17.70 9.72
C LEU A 114 0.98 -18.09 11.20
N LYS A 115 0.47 -17.31 12.16
CA LYS A 115 0.54 -17.65 13.60
C LYS A 115 -0.46 -18.75 14.01
N ASN A 116 -1.46 -19.07 13.17
CA ASN A 116 -2.43 -20.09 13.49
C ASN A 116 -1.80 -21.48 13.36
N VAL A 117 -1.51 -22.11 14.49
CA VAL A 117 -0.86 -23.44 14.57
C VAL A 117 -1.76 -24.59 14.10
N ASP A 118 -3.08 -24.35 14.05
CA ASP A 118 -4.08 -25.37 13.70
C ASP A 118 -4.33 -25.46 12.18
N LEU A 119 -3.70 -24.60 11.36
CA LEU A 119 -3.81 -24.69 9.90
C LEU A 119 -3.24 -26.02 9.39
N ALA A 120 -4.04 -26.74 8.59
CA ALA A 120 -3.58 -27.93 7.89
C ALA A 120 -2.34 -27.60 7.02
N PRO A 121 -1.42 -28.57 6.83
CA PRO A 121 -0.17 -28.33 6.09
C PRO A 121 -0.38 -27.76 4.68
N GLU A 122 -1.42 -28.18 3.98
CA GLU A 122 -1.76 -27.68 2.65
C GLU A 122 -2.21 -26.22 2.68
N ALA A 123 -3.08 -25.84 3.62
CA ALA A 123 -3.51 -24.46 3.80
C ALA A 123 -2.33 -23.56 4.19
N ARG A 124 -1.48 -24.02 5.11
CA ARG A 124 -0.27 -23.31 5.52
C ARG A 124 0.66 -23.08 4.35
N SER A 125 0.94 -24.10 3.55
CA SER A 125 1.80 -23.97 2.37
C SER A 125 1.28 -22.93 1.37
N ALA A 126 -0.04 -22.88 1.17
CA ALA A 126 -0.65 -21.87 0.29
C ALA A 126 -0.50 -20.44 0.86
N VAL A 127 -0.68 -20.27 2.18
CA VAL A 127 -0.47 -18.98 2.85
C VAL A 127 0.99 -18.56 2.78
N ASP A 128 1.95 -19.45 3.02
CA ASP A 128 3.40 -19.17 2.93
C ASP A 128 3.81 -18.72 1.51
N GLN A 129 3.26 -19.36 0.47
CA GLN A 129 3.53 -18.98 -0.92
C GLN A 129 2.99 -17.57 -1.23
N ALA A 130 1.75 -17.28 -0.85
CA ALA A 130 1.13 -15.97 -1.05
C ALA A 130 1.82 -14.88 -0.20
N TRP A 131 2.31 -15.22 0.98
CA TRP A 131 3.04 -14.32 1.88
C TRP A 131 4.26 -13.68 1.22
N THR A 132 4.97 -14.41 0.36
CA THR A 132 6.14 -13.87 -0.36
C THR A 132 5.77 -12.62 -1.16
N SER A 133 4.65 -12.67 -1.89
CA SER A 133 4.13 -11.54 -2.63
C SER A 133 3.70 -10.41 -1.68
N VAL A 134 2.96 -10.72 -0.62
CA VAL A 134 2.47 -9.73 0.36
C VAL A 134 3.63 -8.97 0.99
N LYS A 135 4.65 -9.70 1.46
CA LYS A 135 5.84 -9.09 2.06
C LYS A 135 6.59 -8.19 1.08
N ALA A 136 6.79 -8.65 -0.15
CA ALA A 136 7.49 -7.88 -1.18
C ALA A 136 6.75 -6.56 -1.53
N GLY A 137 5.41 -6.60 -1.64
CA GLY A 137 4.60 -5.41 -1.88
C GLY A 137 4.65 -4.41 -0.74
N HIS A 138 4.47 -4.88 0.49
CA HIS A 138 4.59 -4.04 1.68
C HIS A 138 5.98 -3.37 1.77
N ASP A 139 7.06 -4.12 1.60
CA ASP A 139 8.42 -3.59 1.70
C ASP A 139 8.69 -2.53 0.61
N GLU A 140 8.18 -2.75 -0.61
CA GLU A 140 8.30 -1.77 -1.70
C GLU A 140 7.51 -0.49 -1.41
N MET A 141 6.25 -0.59 -0.98
CA MET A 141 5.42 0.58 -0.73
C MET A 141 5.92 1.40 0.46
N SER A 142 6.34 0.75 1.53
CA SER A 142 7.00 1.39 2.68
C SER A 142 8.28 2.11 2.27
N GLY A 143 9.11 1.49 1.42
CA GLY A 143 10.31 2.11 0.87
C GLY A 143 10.01 3.34 0.00
N LEU A 144 9.00 3.28 -0.86
CA LEU A 144 8.57 4.41 -1.69
C LEU A 144 8.09 5.59 -0.85
N LYS A 145 7.24 5.34 0.15
CA LYS A 145 6.75 6.35 1.09
C LYS A 145 7.90 7.08 1.77
N HIS A 146 8.78 6.35 2.45
CA HIS A 146 9.90 6.93 3.18
C HIS A 146 10.90 7.68 2.29
N ASN A 147 11.14 7.22 1.07
CA ASN A 147 12.02 7.91 0.14
C ASN A 147 11.43 9.25 -0.31
N ARG A 148 10.14 9.32 -0.58
CA ARG A 148 9.47 10.56 -0.96
C ARG A 148 9.40 11.55 0.19
N GLU A 149 9.00 11.13 1.38
CA GLU A 149 8.99 11.97 2.60
C GLU A 149 10.36 12.59 2.86
N ARG A 150 11.44 11.83 2.69
CA ARG A 150 12.81 12.32 2.83
C ARG A 150 13.15 13.36 1.77
N THR A 151 12.74 13.15 0.52
CA THR A 151 13.01 14.08 -0.59
C THR A 151 12.26 15.39 -0.40
N GLU A 152 11.01 15.35 0.05
CA GLU A 152 10.21 16.52 0.39
C GLU A 152 10.84 17.33 1.54
N SER A 153 11.23 16.66 2.62
CA SER A 153 11.92 17.30 3.74
C SER A 153 13.23 17.99 3.34
N TYR A 154 13.98 17.41 2.40
CA TYR A 154 15.20 18.05 1.86
C TYR A 154 14.88 19.30 1.03
N ARG A 155 13.82 19.28 0.23
CA ARG A 155 13.39 20.42 -0.59
C ARG A 155 12.91 21.57 0.29
N ASP A 156 12.07 21.29 1.27
CA ASP A 156 11.56 22.28 2.24
C ASP A 156 12.71 22.93 3.01
N GLY A 157 13.69 22.13 3.46
CA GLY A 157 14.87 22.66 4.15
C GLY A 157 15.77 23.56 3.27
N GLN A 158 15.86 23.27 1.96
CA GLN A 158 16.59 24.12 1.00
C GLN A 158 15.83 25.42 0.70
N GLU A 159 14.50 25.35 0.56
CA GLU A 159 13.66 26.52 0.34
C GLU A 159 13.72 27.50 1.51
N ASP A 160 13.62 26.99 2.75
CA ASP A 160 13.78 27.78 3.98
C ASP A 160 15.18 28.41 4.10
N ALA A 161 16.23 27.72 3.67
CA ALA A 161 17.60 28.26 3.68
C ALA A 161 17.75 29.39 2.65
N THR A 162 17.13 29.24 1.48
CA THR A 162 17.17 30.25 0.42
C THR A 162 16.40 31.50 0.82
N ILE A 163 15.22 31.36 1.42
CA ILE A 163 14.42 32.48 1.94
C ILE A 163 15.21 33.26 3.00
N ARG A 164 15.81 32.57 3.97
CA ARG A 164 16.65 33.22 5.00
C ARG A 164 17.85 33.96 4.42
N GLN A 165 18.50 33.44 3.38
CA GLN A 165 19.57 34.16 2.69
C GLN A 165 19.09 35.41 1.98
N GLN A 166 17.93 35.36 1.33
CA GLN A 166 17.32 36.52 0.66
C GLN A 166 16.90 37.60 1.66
N GLU A 167 16.30 37.22 2.79
CA GLU A 167 15.94 38.14 3.87
C GLU A 167 17.18 38.84 4.45
N TYR A 168 18.25 38.12 4.77
CA TYR A 168 19.50 38.66 5.27
C TYR A 168 20.16 39.62 4.27
N ALA A 169 20.17 39.27 2.99
CA ALA A 169 20.68 40.17 1.94
C ALA A 169 19.87 41.46 1.83
N SER A 170 18.53 41.38 1.90
CA SER A 170 17.63 42.53 1.81
C SER A 170 17.74 43.47 3.03
N GLU A 171 18.00 42.89 4.21
CA GLU A 171 18.21 43.67 5.45
C GLU A 171 19.58 44.35 5.45
N SER A 172 20.62 43.68 4.96
CA SER A 172 21.95 44.26 4.78
C SER A 172 21.95 45.43 3.79
N ASP A 173 21.19 45.35 2.70
CA ASP A 173 21.06 46.42 1.72
C ASP A 173 20.23 47.62 2.25
N ARG A 174 19.26 47.39 3.11
CA ARG A 174 18.53 48.47 3.82
C ARG A 174 19.46 49.21 4.76
N ASN A 175 20.21 48.53 5.60
CA ASN A 175 21.13 49.15 6.55
C ASN A 175 22.21 49.97 5.85
N ARG A 176 22.73 49.55 4.67
CA ARG A 176 23.70 50.34 3.90
C ARG A 176 23.13 51.64 3.31
N ARG A 177 21.84 51.69 2.98
CA ARG A 177 21.18 52.90 2.46
C ARG A 177 20.97 53.92 3.58
N ASP A 178 20.63 53.45 4.78
CA ASP A 178 20.41 54.32 5.93
C ASP A 178 21.73 54.97 6.40
N ASP A 179 22.89 54.28 6.29
CA ASP A 179 24.19 54.83 6.60
C ASP A 179 24.72 55.87 5.57
N GLN A 180 24.11 55.98 4.39
CA GLN A 180 24.49 56.96 3.34
C GLN A 180 23.68 58.27 3.39
N ILE A 181 22.73 58.42 4.29
CA ILE A 181 21.81 59.57 4.40
C ILE A 181 22.21 60.50 5.57
N VAL A 182 23.33 60.26 6.24
CA VAL A 182 23.83 61.12 7.34
C VAL A 182 24.94 62.07 6.87
#